data_09b68a5cb06f3e24493e5586693afd42
#
_entry.id   09b68a5cb06f3e24493e5586693afd42
#
_cell.length_a   1.000
_cell.length_b   1.000
_cell.length_c   1.000
_cell.angle_alpha   90.00
_cell.angle_beta   90.00
_cell.angle_gamma   90.00
#
_symmetry.space_group_name_H-M   'P 1'
#
loop_
_entity.id
_entity.type
_entity.pdbx_description
1 polymer ?
#
loop_
_entity_poly.entity_id
_entity_poly.type
_entity_poly.pdbx_seq_one_letter_code
_entity_poly.pdbx_strand_id
1 'polypeptide(L)'
;MSALLLDTHLWLWYAEGNTDRLRPASIKKLDAARTGDGLLVSAISVWEIGALSAKGRIQLSIPLRDWTERALGVPGIHLVPLDAAAAAESTLLPGKPHGDPADRFLIATARTQSVALATRDEHIIEYGKLGFLRVVEL
;
A
#
# COMPACT_ATOMS: atom_id res chain seq x y z
N MET A 1 -13.39 0.10 -13.53
CA MET A 1 -12.37 -0.34 -12.56
C MET A 1 -11.86 0.87 -11.80
N SER A 2 -11.65 0.72 -10.52
CA SER A 2 -11.07 1.81 -9.72
C SER A 2 -9.58 1.59 -9.52
N ALA A 3 -8.88 2.65 -9.12
CA ALA A 3 -7.50 2.57 -8.72
C ALA A 3 -7.33 1.60 -7.53
N LEU A 4 -6.15 1.05 -7.37
CA LEU A 4 -5.78 0.19 -6.24
C LEU A 4 -4.82 0.93 -5.32
N LEU A 5 -5.09 0.90 -4.03
CA LEU A 5 -4.13 1.36 -3.02
C LEU A 5 -3.19 0.19 -2.68
N LEU A 6 -1.89 0.43 -2.71
CA LEU A 6 -0.91 -0.62 -2.42
C LEU A 6 -0.56 -0.66 -0.94
N ASP A 7 -0.51 -1.87 -0.37
CA ASP A 7 0.14 -2.10 0.91
C ASP A 7 1.64 -1.80 0.77
N THR A 8 2.27 -1.38 1.85
CA THR A 8 3.66 -0.92 1.86
C THR A 8 4.64 -1.93 1.27
N HIS A 9 4.60 -3.18 1.74
CA HIS A 9 5.51 -4.21 1.25
C HIS A 9 5.23 -4.55 -0.21
N LEU A 10 3.97 -4.57 -0.61
CA LEU A 10 3.60 -4.83 -1.99
C LEU A 10 4.16 -3.75 -2.91
N TRP A 11 4.07 -2.49 -2.51
CA TRP A 11 4.67 -1.38 -3.24
C TRP A 11 6.19 -1.51 -3.33
N LEU A 12 6.84 -1.81 -2.22
CA LEU A 12 8.29 -2.00 -2.16
C LEU A 12 8.72 -3.08 -3.16
N TRP A 13 8.10 -4.25 -3.10
CA TRP A 13 8.45 -5.37 -3.97
C TRP A 13 8.18 -5.05 -5.44
N TYR A 14 7.06 -4.41 -5.72
CA TYR A 14 6.70 -4.03 -7.09
C TYR A 14 7.68 -2.99 -7.64
N ALA A 15 8.00 -1.96 -6.88
CA ALA A 15 8.94 -0.92 -7.27
C ALA A 15 10.34 -1.46 -7.55
N GLU A 16 10.76 -2.48 -6.79
CA GLU A 16 12.07 -3.09 -6.94
C GLU A 16 12.11 -4.24 -7.94
N GLY A 17 10.98 -4.60 -8.54
CA GLY A 17 10.90 -5.74 -9.46
C GLY A 17 11.23 -7.07 -8.77
N ASN A 18 10.84 -7.23 -7.51
CA ASN A 18 11.18 -8.41 -6.71
C ASN A 18 10.32 -9.61 -7.08
N THR A 19 10.84 -10.45 -7.98
CA THR A 19 10.13 -11.66 -8.45
C THR A 19 10.17 -12.80 -7.44
N ASP A 20 11.00 -12.72 -6.41
CA ASP A 20 11.01 -13.71 -5.33
C ASP A 20 9.79 -13.54 -4.41
N ARG A 21 9.28 -12.32 -4.30
CA ARG A 21 8.15 -11.98 -3.44
C ARG A 21 6.84 -11.83 -4.19
N LEU A 22 6.90 -11.44 -5.46
CA LEU A 22 5.72 -11.25 -6.30
C LEU A 22 5.70 -12.25 -7.45
N ARG A 23 4.60 -12.99 -7.56
CA ARG A 23 4.38 -13.91 -8.66
C ARG A 23 4.17 -13.15 -9.97
N PRO A 24 4.51 -13.73 -11.12
CA PRO A 24 4.28 -13.08 -12.42
C PRO A 24 2.82 -12.65 -12.63
N ALA A 25 1.86 -13.45 -12.16
CA ALA A 25 0.44 -13.11 -12.27
C ALA A 25 0.10 -11.85 -11.47
N SER A 26 0.69 -11.67 -10.29
CA SER A 26 0.49 -10.48 -9.46
C SER A 26 1.08 -9.24 -10.12
N ILE A 27 2.30 -9.36 -10.67
CA ILE A 27 2.94 -8.26 -11.40
C ILE A 27 2.09 -7.84 -12.58
N LYS A 28 1.56 -8.80 -13.34
CA LYS A 28 0.69 -8.53 -14.48
C LYS A 28 -0.56 -7.76 -14.07
N LYS A 29 -1.18 -8.13 -12.95
CA LYS A 29 -2.35 -7.42 -12.42
C LYS A 29 -2.00 -5.99 -12.02
N LEU A 30 -0.86 -5.80 -11.36
CA LEU A 30 -0.40 -4.48 -10.96
C LEU A 30 -0.08 -3.61 -12.18
N ASP A 31 0.58 -4.17 -13.18
CA ASP A 31 0.87 -3.44 -14.43
C ASP A 31 -0.41 -3.01 -15.14
N ALA A 32 -1.40 -3.90 -15.19
CA ALA A 32 -2.69 -3.58 -15.80
C ALA A 32 -3.42 -2.46 -15.04
N ALA A 33 -3.42 -2.52 -13.71
CA ALA A 33 -4.03 -1.47 -12.90
C ALA A 33 -3.28 -0.14 -13.05
N ARG A 34 -1.96 -0.18 -13.07
CA ARG A 34 -1.13 1.02 -13.21
C ARG A 34 -1.39 1.75 -14.53
N THR A 35 -1.55 1.02 -15.60
CA THR A 35 -1.83 1.59 -16.94
C THR A 35 -3.32 1.88 -17.15
N GLY A 36 -4.18 1.39 -16.28
CA GLY A 36 -5.62 1.68 -16.26
C GLY A 36 -5.94 2.86 -15.35
N ASP A 37 -6.69 2.60 -14.28
CA ASP A 37 -7.12 3.64 -13.33
C ASP A 37 -5.99 4.12 -12.39
N GLY A 38 -4.88 3.41 -12.35
CA GLY A 38 -3.70 3.79 -11.60
C GLY A 38 -3.52 3.02 -10.30
N LEU A 39 -2.32 3.15 -9.76
CA LEU A 39 -1.95 2.63 -8.45
C LEU A 39 -1.77 3.80 -7.49
N LEU A 40 -2.31 3.67 -6.29
CA LEU A 40 -2.18 4.68 -5.25
C LEU A 40 -1.17 4.20 -4.20
N VAL A 41 -0.34 5.12 -3.74
CA VAL A 41 0.63 4.89 -2.66
C VAL A 41 0.38 5.93 -1.59
N SER A 42 0.17 5.49 -0.36
CA SER A 42 -0.03 6.39 0.77
C SER A 42 1.30 6.98 1.24
N ALA A 43 1.27 8.23 1.68
CA ALA A 43 2.41 8.86 2.33
C ALA A 43 2.88 8.06 3.55
N ILE A 44 1.99 7.33 4.24
CA ILE A 44 2.37 6.47 5.36
C ILE A 44 3.29 5.34 4.93
N SER A 45 3.16 4.86 3.69
CA SER A 45 4.05 3.82 3.16
C SER A 45 5.47 4.34 2.96
N VAL A 46 5.63 5.59 2.57
CA VAL A 46 6.95 6.23 2.48
C VAL A 46 7.60 6.26 3.87
N TRP A 47 6.84 6.69 4.88
CA TRP A 47 7.32 6.70 6.26
C TRP A 47 7.70 5.30 6.74
N GLU A 48 6.87 4.31 6.46
CA GLU A 48 7.11 2.93 6.90
C GLU A 48 8.37 2.35 6.26
N ILE A 49 8.59 2.57 4.97
CA ILE A 49 9.82 2.15 4.29
C ILE A 49 11.04 2.81 4.93
N GLY A 50 10.95 4.10 5.21
CA GLY A 50 12.02 4.83 5.89
C GLY A 50 12.31 4.27 7.28
N ALA A 51 11.26 3.97 8.05
CA ALA A 51 11.39 3.38 9.37
C ALA A 51 12.02 1.98 9.32
N LEU A 52 11.59 1.14 8.38
CA LEU A 52 12.15 -0.20 8.19
C LEU A 52 13.61 -0.14 7.77
N SER A 53 13.96 0.78 6.88
CA SER A 53 15.35 0.99 6.45
C SER A 53 16.23 1.43 7.62
N ALA A 54 15.75 2.38 8.43
CA ALA A 54 16.48 2.87 9.60
C ALA A 54 16.74 1.78 10.63
N LYS A 55 15.83 0.81 10.76
CA LYS A 55 15.96 -0.34 11.66
C LYS A 55 16.76 -1.49 11.06
N GLY A 56 17.25 -1.36 9.84
CA GLY A 56 17.98 -2.41 9.15
C GLY A 56 17.13 -3.59 8.70
N ARG A 57 15.81 -3.46 8.67
CA ARG A 57 14.90 -4.54 8.27
C ARG A 57 14.75 -4.68 6.77
N ILE A 58 14.99 -3.61 6.05
CA ILE A 58 15.09 -3.60 4.59
C ILE A 58 16.33 -2.81 4.20
N GLN A 59 16.86 -3.09 3.02
CA GLN A 59 18.01 -2.36 2.49
C GLN A 59 17.65 -1.78 1.13
N LEU A 60 17.76 -0.46 1.00
CA LEU A 60 17.57 0.23 -0.25
C LEU A 60 18.93 0.40 -0.94
N SER A 61 18.96 0.25 -2.27
CA SER A 61 20.19 0.41 -3.05
C SER A 61 20.62 1.85 -3.22
N ILE A 62 19.73 2.81 -2.98
CA ILE A 62 19.98 4.25 -3.06
C ILE A 62 19.35 4.93 -1.85
N PRO A 63 19.76 6.18 -1.53
CA PRO A 63 19.16 6.92 -0.40
C PRO A 63 17.64 7.01 -0.50
N LEU A 64 16.98 7.00 0.65
CA LEU A 64 15.52 6.97 0.74
C LEU A 64 14.84 8.06 -0.11
N ARG A 65 15.34 9.29 -0.07
CA ARG A 65 14.75 10.39 -0.83
C ARG A 65 14.78 10.13 -2.33
N ASP A 66 15.90 9.63 -2.83
CA ASP A 66 16.05 9.31 -4.25
C ASP A 66 15.20 8.11 -4.63
N TRP A 67 15.16 7.10 -3.78
CA TRP A 67 14.31 5.91 -3.98
C TRP A 67 12.84 6.30 -4.07
N THR A 68 12.38 7.13 -3.14
CA THR A 68 10.99 7.60 -3.07
C THR A 68 10.63 8.39 -4.33
N GLU A 69 11.48 9.31 -4.73
CA GLU A 69 11.25 10.14 -5.93
C GLU A 69 11.13 9.27 -7.18
N ARG A 70 12.02 8.30 -7.34
CA ARG A 70 11.97 7.39 -8.49
C ARG A 70 10.74 6.49 -8.46
N ALA A 71 10.43 5.91 -7.30
CA ALA A 71 9.30 4.99 -7.17
C ALA A 71 7.96 5.69 -7.42
N LEU A 72 7.82 6.93 -6.93
CA LEU A 72 6.60 7.72 -7.14
C LEU A 72 6.54 8.38 -8.51
N GLY A 73 7.68 8.49 -9.21
CA GLY A 73 7.75 9.07 -10.55
C GLY A 73 7.33 8.13 -11.66
N VAL A 74 7.08 6.87 -11.38
CA VAL A 74 6.63 5.90 -12.39
C VAL A 74 5.24 6.29 -12.88
N PRO A 75 5.01 6.38 -14.21
CA PRO A 75 3.69 6.72 -14.74
C PRO A 75 2.60 5.78 -14.22
N GLY A 76 1.47 6.35 -13.80
CA GLY A 76 0.34 5.60 -13.26
C GLY A 76 0.41 5.34 -11.77
N ILE A 77 1.46 5.78 -11.08
CA ILE A 77 1.55 5.74 -9.62
C ILE A 77 1.27 7.14 -9.07
N HIS A 78 0.35 7.22 -8.11
CA HIS A 78 -0.10 8.49 -7.53
C HIS A 78 0.01 8.45 -6.03
N LEU A 79 0.64 9.48 -5.46
CA LEU A 79 0.75 9.62 -4.01
C LEU A 79 -0.58 10.10 -3.43
N VAL A 80 -1.02 9.44 -2.36
CA VAL A 80 -2.17 9.87 -1.56
C VAL A 80 -1.63 10.45 -0.24
N PRO A 81 -1.86 11.73 0.03
CA PRO A 81 -1.42 12.31 1.30
C PRO A 81 -2.21 11.72 2.46
N LEU A 82 -1.61 11.71 3.65
CA LEU A 82 -2.29 11.33 4.86
C LEU A 82 -3.11 12.52 5.34
N ASP A 83 -4.40 12.51 5.04
CA ASP A 83 -5.28 13.62 5.36
C ASP A 83 -6.02 13.42 6.70
N ALA A 84 -6.75 14.45 7.13
CA ALA A 84 -7.48 14.42 8.39
C ALA A 84 -8.59 13.36 8.40
N ALA A 85 -9.26 13.14 7.27
CA ALA A 85 -10.32 12.15 7.17
C ALA A 85 -9.78 10.75 7.41
N ALA A 86 -8.68 10.39 6.75
CA ALA A 86 -8.05 9.08 6.93
C ALA A 86 -7.48 8.92 8.34
N ALA A 87 -6.86 9.98 8.89
CA ALA A 87 -6.33 9.94 10.24
C ALA A 87 -7.44 9.69 11.27
N ALA A 88 -8.56 10.39 11.16
CA ALA A 88 -9.71 10.18 12.04
C ALA A 88 -10.29 8.77 11.87
N GLU A 89 -10.53 8.34 10.64
CA GLU A 89 -11.09 7.01 10.35
C GLU A 89 -10.20 5.90 10.92
N SER A 90 -8.90 6.06 10.90
CA SER A 90 -7.95 5.04 11.40
C SER A 90 -8.16 4.71 12.88
N THR A 91 -8.73 5.64 13.65
CA THR A 91 -9.02 5.45 15.08
C THR A 91 -10.44 4.95 15.32
N LEU A 92 -11.29 4.95 14.29
CA LEU A 92 -12.72 4.62 14.37
C LEU A 92 -13.09 3.36 13.58
N LEU A 93 -12.11 2.60 13.11
CA LEU A 93 -12.35 1.43 12.28
C LEU A 93 -13.27 0.42 12.97
N PRO A 94 -14.29 -0.11 12.26
CA PRO A 94 -15.20 -1.09 12.86
C PRO A 94 -14.50 -2.44 13.09
N GLY A 95 -15.09 -3.24 13.95
CA GLY A 95 -14.58 -4.57 14.26
C GLY A 95 -13.27 -4.53 15.02
N LYS A 96 -12.40 -5.50 14.74
CA LYS A 96 -11.07 -5.61 15.37
C LYS A 96 -9.98 -5.53 14.30
N PRO A 97 -9.63 -4.32 13.86
CA PRO A 97 -8.56 -4.17 12.87
C PRO A 97 -7.21 -4.53 13.49
N HIS A 98 -6.22 -4.79 12.60
CA HIS A 98 -4.85 -5.05 13.03
C HIS A 98 -4.34 -3.89 13.89
N GLY A 99 -3.52 -4.21 14.90
CA GLY A 99 -3.00 -3.20 15.83
C GLY A 99 -1.91 -2.29 15.28
N ASP A 100 -1.32 -2.63 14.15
CA ASP A 100 -0.25 -1.84 13.54
C ASP A 100 -0.80 -0.49 13.04
N PRO A 101 -0.26 0.66 13.50
CA PRO A 101 -0.76 1.96 13.09
C PRO A 101 -0.67 2.21 11.59
N ALA A 102 0.40 1.80 10.93
CA ALA A 102 0.56 1.98 9.49
C ALA A 102 -0.52 1.23 8.72
N ASP A 103 -0.83 -0.01 9.12
CA ASP A 103 -1.90 -0.79 8.51
C ASP A 103 -3.25 -0.13 8.71
N ARG A 104 -3.51 0.42 9.91
CA ARG A 104 -4.75 1.14 10.18
C ARG A 104 -4.90 2.37 9.27
N PHE A 105 -3.83 3.12 9.04
CA PHE A 105 -3.85 4.25 8.12
C PHE A 105 -4.15 3.80 6.68
N LEU A 106 -3.58 2.68 6.25
CA LEU A 106 -3.85 2.14 4.91
C LEU A 106 -5.31 1.72 4.77
N ILE A 107 -5.83 1.00 5.75
CA ILE A 107 -7.24 0.58 5.77
C ILE A 107 -8.16 1.80 5.73
N ALA A 108 -7.89 2.79 6.58
CA ALA A 108 -8.67 4.02 6.63
C ALA A 108 -8.63 4.78 5.31
N THR A 109 -7.46 4.87 4.68
CA THR A 109 -7.32 5.52 3.38
C THR A 109 -8.14 4.82 2.31
N ALA A 110 -8.08 3.49 2.26
CA ALA A 110 -8.88 2.73 1.30
C ALA A 110 -10.37 2.98 1.49
N ARG A 111 -10.83 3.02 2.75
CA ARG A 111 -12.24 3.28 3.06
C ARG A 111 -12.67 4.70 2.69
N THR A 112 -11.88 5.72 3.05
CA THR A 112 -12.22 7.12 2.78
C THR A 112 -12.11 7.46 1.29
N GLN A 113 -11.20 6.82 0.56
CA GLN A 113 -11.05 7.01 -0.88
C GLN A 113 -11.96 6.09 -1.70
N SER A 114 -12.66 5.16 -1.07
CA SER A 114 -13.53 4.17 -1.73
C SER A 114 -12.79 3.35 -2.79
N VAL A 115 -11.58 2.92 -2.44
CA VAL A 115 -10.76 2.06 -3.31
C VAL A 115 -10.44 0.74 -2.60
N ALA A 116 -10.06 -0.27 -3.37
CA ALA A 116 -9.60 -1.53 -2.80
C ALA A 116 -8.14 -1.41 -2.35
N LEU A 117 -7.77 -2.14 -1.31
CA LEU A 117 -6.40 -2.26 -0.82
C LEU A 117 -5.80 -3.56 -1.37
N ALA A 118 -4.74 -3.44 -2.16
CA ALA A 118 -4.01 -4.59 -2.66
C ALA A 118 -2.97 -5.00 -1.63
N THR A 119 -2.99 -6.26 -1.22
CA THR A 119 -2.14 -6.74 -0.13
C THR A 119 -1.94 -8.25 -0.19
N ARG A 120 -0.92 -8.73 0.52
CA ARG A 120 -0.70 -10.14 0.84
C ARG A 120 -0.75 -10.39 2.35
N ASP A 121 -1.01 -9.36 3.14
CA ASP A 121 -1.06 -9.48 4.59
C ASP A 121 -2.34 -10.19 5.02
N GLU A 122 -2.18 -11.29 5.76
CA GLU A 122 -3.31 -12.13 6.17
C GLU A 122 -4.27 -11.40 7.11
N HIS A 123 -3.76 -10.53 7.99
CA HIS A 123 -4.61 -9.78 8.91
C HIS A 123 -5.53 -8.81 8.16
N ILE A 124 -4.99 -8.16 7.14
CA ILE A 124 -5.78 -7.23 6.31
C ILE A 124 -6.78 -8.01 5.46
N ILE A 125 -6.36 -9.13 4.87
CA ILE A 125 -7.26 -10.00 4.09
C ILE A 125 -8.42 -10.48 4.94
N GLU A 126 -8.15 -10.96 6.16
CA GLU A 126 -9.20 -11.39 7.08
C GLU A 126 -10.15 -10.26 7.45
N TYR A 127 -9.61 -9.06 7.68
CA TYR A 127 -10.43 -7.89 7.95
C TYR A 127 -11.35 -7.56 6.77
N GLY A 128 -10.85 -7.71 5.55
CA GLY A 128 -11.64 -7.55 4.33
C GLY A 128 -12.77 -8.56 4.20
N LYS A 129 -12.55 -9.78 4.65
CA LYS A 129 -13.58 -10.83 4.63
C LYS A 129 -14.77 -10.51 5.54
N LEU A 130 -14.57 -9.67 6.53
CA LEU A 130 -15.66 -9.20 7.40
C LEU A 130 -16.54 -8.13 6.75
N GLY A 131 -16.17 -7.66 5.56
CA GLY A 131 -16.96 -6.70 4.79
C GLY A 131 -16.65 -5.23 5.07
N PHE A 132 -15.66 -4.94 5.91
CA PHE A 132 -15.31 -3.56 6.27
C PHE A 132 -14.37 -2.89 5.27
N LEU A 133 -13.77 -3.66 4.38
CA LEU A 133 -12.73 -3.21 3.46
C LEU A 133 -12.78 -4.05 2.20
N ARG A 134 -12.62 -3.43 1.03
CA ARG A 134 -12.40 -4.18 -0.21
C ARG A 134 -10.92 -4.49 -0.33
N VAL A 135 -10.59 -5.75 -0.54
CA VAL A 135 -9.21 -6.24 -0.65
C VAL A 135 -9.01 -6.95 -1.97
N VAL A 136 -7.88 -6.69 -2.60
CA VAL A 136 -7.38 -7.48 -3.73
C VAL A 136 -6.16 -8.23 -3.22
N GLU A 137 -6.30 -9.55 -3.11
CA GLU A 137 -5.22 -10.41 -2.67
C GLU A 137 -4.27 -10.72 -3.83
N LEU A 138 -2.97 -10.47 -3.63
CA LEU A 138 -1.97 -10.66 -4.70
C LEU A 138 -0.85 -11.63 -4.31
#